data_6fc7122328665453c5d396ca11159be5
#
_entry.id   6fc7122328665453c5d396ca11159be5
#
_cell.length_a   1.000
_cell.length_b   1.000
_cell.length_c   1.000
_cell.angle_alpha   90.00
_cell.angle_beta   90.00
_cell.angle_gamma   90.00
#
_symmetry.space_group_name_H-M   'P 1'
#
loop_
_entity.id
_entity.type
_entity.pdbx_description
1 polymer ?
#
loop_
_entity_poly.entity_id
_entity_poly.type
_entity_poly.pdbx_seq_one_letter_code
_entity_poly.pdbx_strand_id
1 'polypeptide(L)'
;LTTLHNFALPLIRYRLGDYAEVGAPCDCGRGLPVLRRIHGRQRNMLRTPDGRELWPSLPSSLWLDVVPLEQFQVIQKSIGQLEINYVMARDLTPDEQSRLATALTARLGYPFDFDWQRRERLERTAGGKFEDFISLVPAR
;
A
#
# COMPACT_ATOMS: atom_id res chain seq x y z
N LEU A 1 -11.73 -4.64 16.88
CA LEU A 1 -13.11 -4.64 16.41
C LEU A 1 -13.98 -5.56 17.30
N THR A 2 -15.18 -5.12 17.61
CA THR A 2 -16.24 -5.95 18.20
C THR A 2 -17.49 -5.76 17.34
N THR A 3 -18.05 -6.87 16.84
CA THR A 3 -19.30 -6.81 16.06
C THR A 3 -20.48 -6.71 17.01
N LEU A 4 -21.40 -5.77 16.74
CA LEU A 4 -22.57 -5.54 17.59
C LEU A 4 -23.84 -6.25 17.11
N HIS A 5 -23.86 -6.71 15.87
CA HIS A 5 -25.06 -7.26 15.20
C HIS A 5 -24.89 -8.64 14.58
N ASN A 6 -23.68 -9.22 14.61
CA ASN A 6 -23.43 -10.56 14.07
C ASN A 6 -23.33 -11.55 15.23
N PHE A 7 -24.43 -12.19 15.57
CA PHE A 7 -24.49 -13.17 16.66
C PHE A 7 -24.14 -14.59 16.21
N ALA A 8 -24.16 -14.87 14.91
CA ALA A 8 -23.81 -16.18 14.37
C ALA A 8 -22.29 -16.41 14.39
N LEU A 9 -21.50 -15.35 14.20
CA LEU A 9 -20.04 -15.35 14.30
C LEU A 9 -19.56 -14.06 15.00
N PRO A 10 -19.70 -13.96 16.33
CA PRO A 10 -19.37 -12.75 17.06
C PRO A 10 -17.84 -12.55 17.08
N LEU A 11 -17.36 -11.45 16.52
CA LEU A 11 -15.99 -11.01 16.69
C LEU A 11 -15.91 -10.13 17.94
N ILE A 12 -15.21 -10.58 18.98
CA ILE A 12 -15.05 -9.83 20.23
C ILE A 12 -13.58 -9.43 20.36
N ARG A 13 -13.32 -8.12 20.42
CA ARG A 13 -11.95 -7.52 20.53
C ARG A 13 -10.97 -8.08 19.48
N TYR A 14 -11.49 -8.44 18.30
CA TYR A 14 -10.69 -8.98 17.22
C TYR A 14 -9.68 -7.96 16.71
N ARG A 15 -8.39 -8.32 16.66
CA ARG A 15 -7.32 -7.46 16.14
C ARG A 15 -7.29 -7.56 14.62
N LEU A 16 -7.77 -6.51 13.94
CA LEU A 16 -7.76 -6.44 12.46
C LEU A 16 -6.34 -6.26 11.90
N GLY A 17 -5.46 -5.62 12.66
CA GLY A 17 -4.12 -5.23 12.18
C GLY A 17 -4.14 -4.04 11.23
N ASP A 18 -5.19 -3.24 11.27
CA ASP A 18 -5.31 -2.03 10.46
C ASP A 18 -4.93 -0.79 11.27
N TYR A 19 -4.32 0.18 10.58
CA TYR A 19 -4.10 1.53 11.10
C TYR A 19 -5.32 2.40 10.86
N ALA A 20 -5.67 3.20 11.85
CA ALA A 20 -6.72 4.18 11.74
C ALA A 20 -6.34 5.48 12.47
N GLU A 21 -6.80 6.61 11.97
CA GLU A 21 -6.73 7.90 12.65
C GLU A 21 -7.91 8.05 13.60
N VAL A 22 -7.62 8.49 14.82
CA VAL A 22 -8.66 8.88 15.77
C VAL A 22 -9.25 10.22 15.34
N GLY A 23 -10.56 10.31 15.30
CA GLY A 23 -11.30 11.52 14.99
C GLY A 23 -11.71 12.31 16.23
N ALA A 24 -12.22 13.51 15.99
CA ALA A 24 -12.85 14.30 17.05
C ALA A 24 -14.09 13.56 17.64
N PRO A 25 -14.46 13.82 18.89
CA PRO A 25 -15.70 13.28 19.46
C PRO A 25 -16.90 13.56 18.56
N CYS A 26 -17.86 12.64 18.52
CA CYS A 26 -19.10 12.78 17.77
C CYS A 26 -20.20 13.34 18.67
N ASP A 27 -20.93 14.33 18.18
CA ASP A 27 -22.09 14.93 18.90
C ASP A 27 -23.33 14.01 18.94
N CYS A 28 -23.22 12.77 18.44
CA CYS A 28 -24.32 11.81 18.39
C CYS A 28 -24.75 11.24 19.75
N GLY A 29 -24.08 11.60 20.85
CA GLY A 29 -24.38 11.18 22.23
C GLY A 29 -24.00 9.74 22.59
N ARG A 30 -23.38 8.96 21.67
CA ARG A 30 -23.06 7.54 21.92
C ARG A 30 -21.78 7.31 22.72
N GLY A 31 -20.92 8.32 22.89
CA GLY A 31 -19.69 8.24 23.66
C GLY A 31 -18.61 7.25 23.13
N LEU A 32 -18.75 6.74 21.91
CA LEU A 32 -17.79 5.84 21.30
C LEU A 32 -16.65 6.61 20.63
N PRO A 33 -15.41 6.05 20.62
CA PRO A 33 -14.31 6.63 19.86
C PRO A 33 -14.65 6.74 18.37
N VAL A 34 -14.28 7.84 17.76
CA VAL A 34 -14.49 8.09 16.33
C VAL A 34 -13.21 7.78 15.56
N LEU A 35 -13.33 7.06 14.47
CA LEU A 35 -12.27 6.90 13.49
C LEU A 35 -12.49 7.92 12.36
N ARG A 36 -11.52 8.82 12.18
CA ARG A 36 -11.53 9.80 11.09
C ARG A 36 -11.23 9.13 9.75
N ARG A 37 -10.29 8.18 9.76
CA ARG A 37 -9.81 7.48 8.56
C ARG A 37 -9.28 6.10 8.92
N ILE A 38 -9.51 5.13 8.04
CA ILE A 38 -8.87 3.81 8.09
C ILE A 38 -7.85 3.77 6.95
N HIS A 39 -6.57 3.55 7.28
CA HIS A 39 -5.48 3.54 6.32
C HIS A 39 -5.24 2.14 5.73
N GLY A 40 -5.57 1.08 6.47
CA GLY A 40 -5.32 -0.30 6.11
C GLY A 40 -4.24 -0.97 6.98
N ARG A 41 -3.58 -2.01 6.47
CA ARG A 41 -2.74 -2.88 7.29
C ARG A 41 -1.38 -2.28 7.64
N GLN A 42 -0.97 -2.44 8.89
CA GLN A 42 0.31 -1.98 9.43
C GLN A 42 1.53 -2.47 8.63
N ARG A 43 1.50 -3.70 8.12
CA ARG A 43 2.60 -4.29 7.37
C ARG A 43 2.88 -3.64 6.01
N ASN A 44 1.96 -2.81 5.54
CA ASN A 44 2.05 -2.16 4.23
C ASN A 44 2.46 -0.68 4.32
N MET A 45 3.09 -0.27 5.43
CA MET A 45 3.68 1.07 5.56
C MET A 45 5.02 1.13 4.84
N LEU A 46 5.18 2.14 4.00
CA LEU A 46 6.47 2.48 3.39
C LEU A 46 7.36 3.17 4.42
N ARG A 47 8.61 2.75 4.51
CA ARG A 47 9.61 3.35 5.38
C ARG A 47 10.69 4.02 4.57
N THR A 48 10.99 5.26 4.90
CA THR A 48 12.02 6.03 4.25
C THR A 48 13.31 6.03 5.07
N PRO A 49 14.50 6.26 4.45
CA PRO A 49 15.78 6.33 5.15
C PRO A 49 15.85 7.41 6.22
N ASP A 50 15.07 8.49 6.08
CA ASP A 50 14.95 9.57 7.08
C ASP A 50 14.02 9.21 8.26
N GLY A 51 13.54 7.96 8.32
CA GLY A 51 12.77 7.42 9.44
C GLY A 51 11.27 7.70 9.39
N ARG A 52 10.74 8.30 8.33
CA ARG A 52 9.30 8.48 8.15
C ARG A 52 8.64 7.15 7.79
N GLU A 53 7.44 6.94 8.32
CA GLU A 53 6.52 5.90 7.90
C GLU A 53 5.30 6.56 7.24
N LEU A 54 4.97 6.10 6.04
CA LEU A 54 3.84 6.65 5.30
C LEU A 54 3.04 5.55 4.60
N TRP A 55 1.77 5.82 4.40
CA TRP A 55 0.92 4.96 3.61
C TRP A 55 1.14 5.24 2.12
N PRO A 56 1.69 4.29 1.35
CA PRO A 56 1.92 4.51 -0.07
C PRO A 56 0.58 4.52 -0.81
N SER A 57 0.20 5.67 -1.34
CA SER A 57 -0.96 5.78 -2.22
C SER A 57 -0.49 5.70 -3.66
N LEU A 58 -0.74 4.57 -4.31
CA LEU A 58 -0.29 4.26 -5.67
C LEU A 58 -1.51 4.10 -6.60
N PRO A 59 -2.19 5.20 -6.99
CA PRO A 59 -3.36 5.11 -7.85
C PRO A 59 -2.98 4.60 -9.25
N SER A 60 -3.89 3.86 -9.89
CA SER A 60 -3.66 3.32 -11.24
C SER A 60 -3.32 4.41 -12.27
N SER A 61 -3.85 5.63 -12.12
CA SER A 61 -3.54 6.74 -13.01
C SER A 61 -2.04 7.08 -13.06
N LEU A 62 -1.33 6.97 -11.94
CA LEU A 62 0.12 7.20 -11.89
C LEU A 62 0.89 6.35 -12.92
N TRP A 63 0.41 5.15 -13.16
CA TRP A 63 1.00 4.20 -14.10
C TRP A 63 0.46 4.39 -15.52
N LEU A 64 -0.88 4.45 -15.64
CA LEU A 64 -1.57 4.52 -16.93
C LEU A 64 -1.30 5.82 -17.70
N ASP A 65 -0.94 6.90 -17.02
CA ASP A 65 -0.51 8.16 -17.65
C ASP A 65 0.85 8.03 -18.36
N VAL A 66 1.60 6.96 -18.08
CA VAL A 66 2.92 6.71 -18.68
C VAL A 66 2.89 5.50 -19.60
N VAL A 67 2.30 4.38 -19.15
CA VAL A 67 2.30 3.09 -19.87
C VAL A 67 0.99 2.32 -19.65
N PRO A 68 0.52 1.55 -20.63
CA PRO A 68 -0.70 0.74 -20.53
C PRO A 68 -0.41 -0.61 -19.85
N LEU A 69 0.04 -0.61 -18.58
CA LEU A 69 0.23 -1.86 -17.87
C LEU A 69 -1.08 -2.43 -17.32
N GLU A 70 -1.15 -3.76 -17.25
CA GLU A 70 -2.32 -4.50 -16.79
C GLU A 70 -2.39 -4.57 -15.26
N GLN A 71 -1.24 -4.82 -14.64
CA GLN A 71 -1.12 -4.95 -13.19
C GLN A 71 0.24 -4.42 -12.73
N PHE A 72 0.31 -3.97 -11.49
CA PHE A 72 1.56 -3.62 -10.82
C PHE A 72 1.53 -4.04 -9.35
N GLN A 73 2.72 -4.26 -8.80
CA GLN A 73 2.95 -4.47 -7.37
C GLN A 73 4.28 -3.87 -6.99
N VAL A 74 4.31 -3.10 -5.92
CA VAL A 74 5.52 -2.49 -5.37
C VAL A 74 5.92 -3.23 -4.11
N ILE A 75 7.16 -3.71 -4.05
CA ILE A 75 7.70 -4.42 -2.89
C ILE A 75 8.88 -3.63 -2.33
N GLN A 76 8.77 -3.14 -1.11
CA GLN A 76 9.91 -2.56 -0.41
C GLN A 76 10.83 -3.67 0.11
N LYS A 77 11.95 -3.88 -0.57
CA LYS A 77 12.97 -4.90 -0.20
C LYS A 77 13.85 -4.44 0.94
N SER A 78 14.23 -3.18 0.93
CA SER A 78 15.03 -2.52 1.97
C SER A 78 14.58 -1.07 2.12
N ILE A 79 15.15 -0.34 3.08
CA ILE A 79 14.75 1.05 3.36
C ILE A 79 14.91 1.98 2.15
N GLY A 80 15.91 1.76 1.28
CA GLY A 80 16.15 2.61 0.11
C GLY A 80 15.72 2.01 -1.23
N GLN A 81 15.21 0.77 -1.25
CA GLN A 81 14.98 0.03 -2.50
C GLN A 81 13.56 -0.46 -2.65
N LEU A 82 12.97 -0.22 -3.82
CA LEU A 82 11.66 -0.70 -4.24
C LEU A 82 11.78 -1.58 -5.47
N GLU A 83 11.32 -2.82 -5.38
CA GLU A 83 11.11 -3.68 -6.53
C GLU A 83 9.72 -3.39 -7.11
N ILE A 84 9.67 -3.11 -8.41
CA ILE A 84 8.45 -2.82 -9.15
C ILE A 84 8.13 -4.01 -10.05
N ASN A 85 7.22 -4.86 -9.61
CA ASN A 85 6.70 -5.94 -10.44
C ASN A 85 5.54 -5.42 -11.30
N TYR A 86 5.57 -5.67 -12.60
CA TYR A 86 4.53 -5.24 -13.52
C TYR A 86 4.18 -6.31 -14.56
N VAL A 87 2.92 -6.31 -15.00
CA VAL A 87 2.41 -7.17 -16.07
C VAL A 87 2.12 -6.28 -17.28
N MET A 88 2.80 -6.57 -18.36
CA MET A 88 2.65 -5.89 -19.66
C MET A 88 3.17 -6.81 -20.77
N ALA A 89 2.67 -6.62 -22.00
CA ALA A 89 3.05 -7.42 -23.16
C ALA A 89 4.54 -7.31 -23.54
N ARG A 90 5.24 -6.23 -23.15
CA ARG A 90 6.65 -5.97 -23.43
C ARG A 90 7.37 -5.41 -22.19
N ASP A 91 8.69 -5.34 -22.26
CA ASP A 91 9.46 -4.64 -21.23
C ASP A 91 9.25 -3.11 -21.31
N LEU A 92 9.40 -2.44 -20.17
CA LEU A 92 9.45 -0.98 -20.10
C LEU A 92 10.70 -0.47 -20.81
N THR A 93 10.55 0.56 -21.61
CA THR A 93 11.68 1.27 -22.19
C THR A 93 12.43 2.09 -21.12
N PRO A 94 13.70 2.45 -21.32
CA PRO A 94 14.43 3.31 -20.38
C PRO A 94 13.74 4.66 -20.12
N ASP A 95 13.08 5.24 -21.13
CA ASP A 95 12.31 6.49 -20.98
C ASP A 95 11.10 6.29 -20.08
N GLU A 96 10.33 5.20 -20.29
CA GLU A 96 9.18 4.87 -19.46
C GLU A 96 9.59 4.60 -18.01
N GLN A 97 10.69 3.87 -17.77
CA GLN A 97 11.24 3.66 -16.43
C GLN A 97 11.62 4.99 -15.76
N SER A 98 12.27 5.90 -16.49
CA SER A 98 12.65 7.22 -15.97
C SER A 98 11.44 8.08 -15.61
N ARG A 99 10.40 8.09 -16.46
CA ARG A 99 9.17 8.82 -16.21
C ARG A 99 8.40 8.27 -15.01
N LEU A 100 8.28 6.95 -14.90
CA LEU A 100 7.67 6.28 -13.76
C LEU A 100 8.47 6.53 -12.47
N ALA A 101 9.81 6.44 -12.51
CA ALA A 101 10.66 6.72 -11.36
C ALA A 101 10.48 8.16 -10.86
N THR A 102 10.37 9.13 -11.78
CA THR A 102 10.09 10.52 -11.44
C THR A 102 8.73 10.69 -10.77
N ALA A 103 7.68 10.08 -11.33
CA ALA A 103 6.33 10.13 -10.79
C ALA A 103 6.23 9.46 -9.40
N LEU A 104 6.87 8.29 -9.24
CA LEU A 104 6.94 7.57 -7.97
C LEU A 104 7.71 8.38 -6.91
N THR A 105 8.86 8.95 -7.27
CA THR A 105 9.66 9.80 -6.36
C THR A 105 8.85 11.00 -5.89
N ALA A 106 8.17 11.68 -6.79
CA ALA A 106 7.30 12.80 -6.43
C ALA A 106 6.14 12.37 -5.51
N ARG A 107 5.56 11.20 -5.77
CA ARG A 107 4.43 10.66 -5.00
C ARG A 107 4.82 10.16 -3.61
N LEU A 108 5.96 9.49 -3.51
CA LEU A 108 6.45 8.88 -2.26
C LEU A 108 7.31 9.85 -1.42
N GLY A 109 7.74 10.97 -2.02
CA GLY A 109 8.52 12.01 -1.33
C GLY A 109 9.95 11.59 -0.96
N TYR A 110 10.49 10.56 -1.65
CA TYR A 110 11.87 10.09 -1.49
C TYR A 110 12.37 9.44 -2.78
N PRO A 111 13.62 9.67 -3.21
CA PRO A 111 14.22 9.05 -4.39
C PRO A 111 14.73 7.64 -4.06
N PHE A 112 13.84 6.67 -4.15
CA PHE A 112 14.20 5.25 -3.99
C PHE A 112 14.99 4.74 -5.18
N ASP A 113 15.77 3.69 -4.95
CA ASP A 113 16.32 2.85 -6.02
C ASP A 113 15.22 1.89 -6.51
N PHE A 114 14.93 1.94 -7.82
CA PHE A 114 13.85 1.17 -8.43
C PHE A 114 14.39 0.00 -9.22
N ASP A 115 14.01 -1.21 -8.83
CA ASP A 115 14.29 -2.46 -9.56
C ASP A 115 13.04 -2.88 -10.34
N TRP A 116 13.10 -2.86 -11.67
CA TRP A 116 11.97 -3.09 -12.57
C TRP A 116 11.91 -4.55 -13.02
N GLN A 117 10.85 -5.27 -12.67
CA GLN A 117 10.68 -6.69 -12.94
C GLN A 117 9.39 -6.97 -13.71
N ARG A 118 9.49 -7.34 -14.98
CA ARG A 118 8.35 -7.82 -15.75
C ARG A 118 7.95 -9.22 -15.28
N ARG A 119 6.66 -9.43 -15.09
CA ARG A 119 6.06 -10.71 -14.70
C ARG A 119 4.98 -11.12 -15.71
N GLU A 120 4.76 -12.41 -15.86
CA GLU A 120 3.62 -12.92 -16.63
C GLU A 120 2.31 -12.73 -15.86
N ARG A 121 2.37 -12.85 -14.55
CA ARG A 121 1.26 -12.61 -13.62
C ARG A 121 1.80 -12.19 -12.25
N LEU A 122 0.95 -11.51 -11.49
CA LEU A 122 1.21 -11.20 -10.08
C LEU A 122 0.42 -12.15 -9.18
N GLU A 123 1.09 -12.68 -8.18
CA GLU A 123 0.49 -13.62 -7.25
C GLU A 123 -0.39 -12.90 -6.23
N ARG A 124 -1.46 -13.58 -5.82
CA ARG A 124 -2.29 -13.14 -4.70
C ARG A 124 -1.78 -13.77 -3.41
N THR A 125 -2.04 -13.13 -2.28
CA THR A 125 -1.76 -13.70 -0.97
C THR A 125 -2.52 -15.03 -0.79
N ALA A 126 -2.08 -15.88 0.14
CA ALA A 126 -2.77 -17.13 0.48
C ALA A 126 -4.26 -16.93 0.85
N GLY A 127 -4.65 -15.73 1.27
CA GLY A 127 -6.05 -15.33 1.51
C GLY A 127 -6.79 -14.81 0.26
N GLY A 128 -6.21 -14.94 -0.95
CA GLY A 128 -6.82 -14.53 -2.22
C GLY A 128 -6.85 -13.01 -2.47
N LYS A 129 -6.34 -12.19 -1.54
CA LYS A 129 -6.28 -10.74 -1.69
C LYS A 129 -5.05 -10.32 -2.48
N PHE A 130 -5.23 -9.37 -3.39
CA PHE A 130 -4.14 -8.68 -4.05
C PHE A 130 -3.67 -7.51 -3.18
N GLU A 131 -2.36 -7.36 -3.02
CA GLU A 131 -1.73 -6.23 -2.34
C GLU A 131 -0.84 -5.52 -3.35
N ASP A 132 -1.18 -4.29 -3.68
CA ASP A 132 -0.44 -3.43 -4.61
C ASP A 132 0.88 -2.90 -4.04
N PHE A 133 1.00 -2.91 -2.70
CA PHE A 133 2.22 -2.58 -1.97
C PHE A 133 2.48 -3.57 -0.84
N ILE A 134 3.73 -4.03 -0.73
CA ILE A 134 4.22 -4.91 0.34
C ILE A 134 5.53 -4.35 0.88
N SER A 135 5.67 -4.22 2.20
CA SER A 135 6.96 -3.93 2.83
C SER A 135 7.53 -5.18 3.50
N LEU A 136 8.75 -5.54 3.12
CA LEU A 136 9.56 -6.58 3.77
C LEU A 136 10.46 -6.01 4.87
N VAL A 137 10.46 -4.69 5.03
CA VAL A 137 11.21 -4.01 6.09
C VAL A 137 10.47 -4.22 7.43
N PRO A 138 11.15 -4.75 8.47
CA PRO A 138 10.52 -4.99 9.77
C PRO A 138 9.92 -3.73 10.38
N ALA A 139 8.79 -3.88 11.05
CA ALA A 139 8.26 -2.81 11.91
C ALA A 139 9.23 -2.57 13.08
N ARG A 140 9.47 -1.31 13.40
CA ARG A 140 10.22 -0.93 14.61
C ARG A 140 9.35 -1.10 15.85
#